data_f560588acdf21d5a157442ceb0e2ffe4
#
_entry.id   f560588acdf21d5a157442ceb0e2ffe4
#
_cell.length_a   1.000
_cell.length_b   1.000
_cell.length_c   1.000
_cell.angle_alpha   90.00
_cell.angle_beta   90.00
_cell.angle_gamma   90.00
#
_symmetry.space_group_name_H-M   'P 1'
#
loop_
_entity.id
_entity.type
_entity.pdbx_description
1 polymer ?
#
loop_
_entity_poly.entity_id
_entity_poly.type
_entity_poly.pdbx_seq_one_letter_code
_entity_poly.pdbx_strand_id
1 'polypeptide(L)'
;MGVLLMERKNRRFLKNMITGIKKTHKTTEIYFDEAGEWTTVITYNTSLKNRLLAFSKEYPELCKLKDDDENGWLRFEIDKRCFTYRISAPYSEERRATARAKMQELNAKNNT
;
A
#
# COMPACT_ATOMS: atom_id res chain seq x y z
N MET A 1 12.25 24.39 -17.64
CA MET A 1 12.64 24.26 -16.23
C MET A 1 11.75 23.34 -15.43
N GLY A 2 10.44 23.27 -15.67
CA GLY A 2 9.55 22.35 -14.99
C GLY A 2 9.88 20.88 -15.18
N VAL A 3 10.35 20.51 -16.36
CA VAL A 3 10.73 19.13 -16.70
C VAL A 3 11.94 18.67 -15.88
N LEU A 4 12.93 19.54 -15.69
CA LEU A 4 14.12 19.22 -14.88
C LEU A 4 13.77 18.99 -13.40
N LEU A 5 12.84 19.78 -12.87
CA LEU A 5 12.36 19.61 -11.50
C LEU A 5 11.61 18.29 -11.32
N MET A 6 10.79 17.90 -12.30
CA MET A 6 10.09 16.62 -12.29
C MET A 6 11.06 15.44 -12.36
N GLU A 7 12.09 15.53 -13.19
CA GLU A 7 13.12 14.49 -13.28
C GLU A 7 13.89 14.33 -11.95
N ARG A 8 14.23 15.44 -11.29
CA ARG A 8 14.89 15.40 -9.98
C ARG A 8 13.97 14.76 -8.93
N LYS A 9 12.70 15.08 -8.97
CA LYS A 9 11.71 14.51 -8.06
C LYS A 9 11.58 13.01 -8.27
N ASN A 10 11.52 12.55 -9.52
CA ASN A 10 11.45 11.15 -9.86
C ASN A 10 12.71 10.39 -9.42
N ARG A 11 13.89 10.98 -9.60
CA ARG A 11 15.15 10.39 -9.13
C ARG A 11 15.16 10.27 -7.61
N ARG A 12 14.65 11.26 -6.91
CA ARG A 12 14.54 11.21 -5.46
C ARG A 12 13.60 10.10 -5.00
N PHE A 13 12.47 9.90 -5.68
CA PHE A 13 11.58 8.79 -5.41
C PHE A 13 12.28 7.44 -5.53
N LEU A 14 12.97 7.22 -6.64
CA LEU A 14 13.70 5.98 -6.87
C LEU A 14 14.77 5.76 -5.81
N LYS A 15 15.51 6.80 -5.45
CA LYS A 15 16.52 6.76 -4.41
C LYS A 15 15.91 6.42 -3.05
N ASN A 16 14.79 7.05 -2.70
CA ASN A 16 14.12 6.82 -1.43
C ASN A 16 13.53 5.41 -1.33
N MET A 17 13.12 4.82 -2.43
CA MET A 17 12.61 3.46 -2.46
C MET A 17 13.70 2.40 -2.33
N ILE A 18 14.96 2.75 -2.61
CA ILE A 18 16.11 1.83 -2.60
C ILE A 18 16.91 1.92 -1.29
N THR A 19 16.65 2.94 -0.45
CA THR A 19 17.42 3.15 0.77
C THR A 19 17.21 2.04 1.78
N GLY A 20 18.32 1.66 2.46
CA GLY A 20 18.30 0.61 3.47
C GLY A 20 17.81 1.08 4.83
N ILE A 21 16.59 1.59 4.92
CA ILE A 21 15.97 2.01 6.18
C ILE A 21 15.70 0.76 7.03
N LYS A 22 16.05 0.82 8.31
CA LYS A 22 15.77 -0.28 9.23
C LYS A 22 14.27 -0.54 9.34
N LYS A 23 13.88 -1.79 9.43
CA LYS A 23 12.48 -2.20 9.53
C LYS A 23 11.75 -1.53 10.71
N THR A 24 12.45 -1.30 11.81
CA THR A 24 11.88 -0.61 12.98
C THR A 24 11.55 0.86 12.73
N HIS A 25 12.18 1.47 11.73
CA HIS A 25 11.94 2.85 11.33
C HIS A 25 10.95 2.97 10.17
N LYS A 26 10.55 1.86 9.57
CA LYS A 26 9.58 1.84 8.49
C LYS A 26 8.17 1.83 9.04
N THR A 27 7.72 2.98 9.51
CA THR A 27 6.40 3.16 10.09
C THR A 27 5.35 3.52 9.05
N THR A 28 4.10 3.23 9.37
CA THR A 28 2.95 3.61 8.56
C THR A 28 1.94 4.33 9.44
N GLU A 29 1.49 5.49 8.99
CA GLU A 29 0.49 6.29 9.68
C GLU A 29 -0.71 6.48 8.78
N ILE A 30 -1.90 6.26 9.33
CA ILE A 30 -3.17 6.37 8.61
C ILE A 30 -4.07 7.28 9.40
N TYR A 31 -4.52 8.37 8.77
CA TYR A 31 -5.39 9.37 9.41
C TYR A 31 -6.67 9.54 8.61
N PHE A 32 -7.79 9.45 9.29
CA PHE A 32 -9.08 9.84 8.74
C PHE A 32 -10.00 10.23 9.89
N ASP A 33 -10.98 11.07 9.58
CA ASP A 33 -12.06 11.37 10.51
C ASP A 33 -13.40 10.94 9.92
N GLU A 34 -14.45 10.97 10.70
CA GLU A 34 -15.77 10.52 10.25
C GLU A 34 -16.43 11.48 9.26
N ALA A 35 -16.11 12.76 9.34
CA ALA A 35 -16.69 13.78 8.47
C ALA A 35 -15.98 13.88 7.13
N GLY A 36 -14.68 13.59 7.08
CA GLY A 36 -13.87 13.74 5.88
C GLY A 36 -14.07 12.62 4.87
N GLU A 37 -13.88 12.97 3.61
CA GLU A 37 -13.98 12.01 2.49
C GLU A 37 -12.62 11.38 2.13
N TRP A 38 -11.54 11.88 2.71
CA TRP A 38 -10.18 11.48 2.37
C TRP A 38 -9.48 10.82 3.56
N THR A 39 -8.68 9.81 3.22
CA THR A 39 -7.77 9.16 4.17
C THR A 39 -6.35 9.58 3.81
N THR A 40 -5.59 10.03 4.80
CA THR A 40 -4.17 10.36 4.63
C THR A 40 -3.34 9.15 5.04
N VAL A 41 -2.46 8.70 4.14
CA VAL A 41 -1.55 7.58 4.39
C VAL A 41 -0.12 8.08 4.25
N ILE A 42 0.67 7.94 5.30
CA ILE A 42 2.09 8.26 5.31
C ILE A 42 2.84 6.97 5.61
N THR A 43 3.68 6.52 4.69
CA THR A 43 4.30 5.22 4.86
C THR A 43 5.71 5.14 4.31
N TYR A 44 6.57 4.42 5.03
CA TYR A 44 7.89 3.98 4.56
C TYR A 44 7.84 2.60 3.90
N ASN A 45 6.71 1.87 4.01
CA ASN A 45 6.61 0.51 3.51
C ASN A 45 6.66 0.48 1.99
N THR A 46 7.65 -0.20 1.44
CA THR A 46 7.91 -0.24 -0.01
C THR A 46 6.74 -0.85 -0.78
N SER A 47 6.19 -1.94 -0.29
CA SER A 47 5.05 -2.62 -0.93
C SER A 47 3.82 -1.71 -0.97
N LEU A 48 3.50 -1.05 0.15
CA LEU A 48 2.37 -0.14 0.23
C LEU A 48 2.58 1.10 -0.65
N LYS A 49 3.80 1.67 -0.65
CA LYS A 49 4.15 2.79 -1.52
C LYS A 49 3.92 2.43 -2.99
N ASN A 50 4.38 1.27 -3.42
CA ASN A 50 4.22 0.81 -4.80
C ASN A 50 2.75 0.62 -5.17
N ARG A 51 1.96 0.05 -4.28
CA ARG A 51 0.52 -0.14 -4.48
C ARG A 51 -0.22 1.19 -4.60
N LEU A 52 0.10 2.14 -3.73
CA LEU A 52 -0.51 3.47 -3.75
C LEU A 52 -0.11 4.27 -4.99
N LEU A 53 1.17 4.17 -5.40
CA LEU A 53 1.63 4.81 -6.63
C LEU A 53 0.91 4.25 -7.86
N ALA A 54 0.79 2.94 -7.97
CA ALA A 54 0.08 2.30 -9.07
C ALA A 54 -1.40 2.70 -9.10
N PHE A 55 -2.04 2.71 -7.94
CA PHE A 55 -3.43 3.12 -7.80
C PHE A 55 -3.62 4.60 -8.19
N SER A 56 -2.69 5.48 -7.81
CA SER A 56 -2.78 6.90 -8.13
C SER A 56 -2.62 7.16 -9.62
N LYS A 57 -1.88 6.33 -10.33
CA LYS A 57 -1.75 6.43 -11.80
C LYS A 57 -3.02 5.98 -12.50
N GLU A 58 -3.65 4.93 -12.02
CA GLU A 58 -4.89 4.40 -12.60
C GLU A 58 -6.11 5.26 -12.23
N TYR A 59 -6.15 5.76 -11.00
CA TYR A 59 -7.26 6.56 -10.48
C TYR A 59 -6.76 7.88 -9.88
N PRO A 60 -6.29 8.83 -10.71
CA PRO A 60 -5.68 10.06 -10.20
C PRO A 60 -6.65 10.96 -9.42
N GLU A 61 -7.96 10.79 -9.64
CA GLU A 61 -8.97 11.55 -8.90
C GLU A 61 -9.26 10.96 -7.52
N LEU A 62 -8.96 9.68 -7.33
CA LEU A 62 -9.26 8.96 -6.10
C LEU A 62 -8.05 8.81 -5.19
N CYS A 63 -6.85 8.97 -5.72
CA CYS A 63 -5.61 8.83 -4.94
C CYS A 63 -4.58 9.81 -5.46
N LYS A 64 -4.04 10.61 -4.56
CA LYS A 64 -3.07 11.66 -4.91
C LYS A 64 -1.84 11.56 -4.02
N LEU A 65 -0.68 11.55 -4.65
CA LEU A 65 0.58 11.73 -3.94
C LEU A 65 0.70 13.20 -3.54
N LYS A 66 0.75 13.49 -2.26
CA LYS A 66 0.80 14.85 -1.74
C LYS A 66 2.20 15.31 -1.38
N ASP A 67 3.02 14.40 -0.86
CA ASP A 67 4.36 14.77 -0.41
C ASP A 67 5.26 13.56 -0.37
N ASP A 68 6.56 13.82 -0.37
CA ASP A 68 7.59 12.83 -0.20
C ASP A 68 8.67 13.39 0.72
N ASP A 69 9.42 12.49 1.37
CA ASP A 69 10.51 12.88 2.24
C ASP A 69 11.81 12.25 1.78
N GLU A 70 12.91 12.96 2.02
CA GLU A 70 14.26 12.46 1.75
C GLU A 70 14.58 11.20 2.55
N ASN A 71 13.87 11.00 3.67
CA ASN A 71 14.01 9.83 4.52
C ASN A 71 13.27 8.60 3.99
N GLY A 72 12.48 8.74 2.93
CA GLY A 72 11.89 7.62 2.23
C GLY A 72 10.40 7.38 2.42
N TRP A 73 9.70 8.21 3.18
CA TRP A 73 8.25 8.08 3.28
C TRP A 73 7.54 8.82 2.13
N LEU A 74 6.36 8.33 1.79
CA LEU A 74 5.45 9.00 0.87
C LEU A 74 4.13 9.28 1.58
N ARG A 75 3.53 10.42 1.26
CA ARG A 75 2.24 10.84 1.78
C ARG A 75 1.21 10.86 0.66
N PHE A 76 0.14 10.12 0.85
CA PHE A 76 -0.97 10.03 -0.10
C PHE A 76 -2.26 10.49 0.54
N GLU A 77 -3.13 11.06 -0.28
CA GLU A 77 -4.54 11.20 0.05
C GLU A 77 -5.33 10.30 -0.88
N ILE A 78 -6.09 9.39 -0.29
CA ILE A 78 -6.90 8.43 -1.03
C ILE A 78 -8.36 8.55 -0.57
N ASP A 79 -9.30 8.40 -1.52
CA ASP A 79 -10.71 8.40 -1.18
C ASP A 79 -10.98 7.36 -0.11
N LYS A 80 -11.69 7.77 0.94
CA LYS A 80 -11.96 6.94 2.12
C LYS A 80 -12.63 5.61 1.75
N ARG A 81 -13.42 5.58 0.68
CA ARG A 81 -14.09 4.36 0.21
C ARG A 81 -13.14 3.37 -0.44
N CYS A 82 -11.99 3.84 -0.92
CA CYS A 82 -11.01 3.02 -1.61
C CYS A 82 -9.95 2.44 -0.69
N PHE A 83 -9.79 2.99 0.50
CA PHE A 83 -8.81 2.52 1.47
C PHE A 83 -9.53 2.01 2.72
N THR A 84 -9.68 0.70 2.80
CA THR A 84 -10.37 0.07 3.93
C THR A 84 -9.36 -0.66 4.82
N TYR A 85 -9.66 -0.67 6.10
CA TYR A 85 -8.93 -1.48 7.06
C TYR A 85 -9.79 -2.64 7.50
N ARG A 86 -9.15 -3.73 7.83
CA ARG A 86 -9.85 -4.96 8.18
C ARG A 86 -9.25 -5.56 9.45
N ILE A 87 -10.12 -5.84 10.40
CA ILE A 87 -9.76 -6.56 11.61
C ILE A 87 -10.31 -7.97 11.46
N SER A 88 -9.44 -8.96 11.55
CA SER A 88 -9.82 -10.36 11.45
C SER A 88 -9.06 -11.19 12.46
N ALA A 89 -9.70 -12.22 12.98
CA ALA A 89 -9.03 -13.16 13.87
C ALA A 89 -8.01 -13.98 13.08
N PRO A 90 -6.89 -14.38 13.72
CA PRO A 90 -5.96 -15.28 13.04
C PRO A 90 -6.61 -16.64 12.81
N TYR A 91 -6.21 -17.29 11.70
CA TYR A 91 -6.70 -18.64 11.41
C TYR A 91 -6.16 -19.62 12.44
N SER A 92 -7.06 -20.45 13.01
CA SER A 92 -6.66 -21.60 13.83
C SER A 92 -6.04 -22.69 12.95
N GLU A 93 -5.28 -23.61 13.56
CA GLU A 93 -4.73 -24.76 12.86
C GLU A 93 -5.80 -25.59 12.16
N GLU A 94 -6.93 -25.78 12.81
CA GLU A 94 -8.07 -26.50 12.25
C GLU A 94 -8.62 -25.84 11.00
N ARG A 95 -8.74 -24.52 11.02
CA ARG A 95 -9.20 -23.73 9.88
C ARG A 95 -8.25 -23.80 8.70
N ARG A 96 -6.95 -23.75 8.98
CA ARG A 96 -5.90 -23.89 7.95
C ARG A 96 -5.94 -25.27 7.32
N ALA A 97 -6.11 -26.32 8.12
CA ALA A 97 -6.20 -27.69 7.65
C ALA A 97 -7.45 -27.87 6.77
N THR A 98 -8.60 -27.33 7.19
CA THR A 98 -9.84 -27.39 6.44
C THR A 98 -9.74 -26.66 5.10
N ALA A 99 -9.11 -25.48 5.09
CA ALA A 99 -8.88 -24.72 3.87
C ALA A 99 -8.00 -25.46 2.87
N ARG A 100 -6.92 -26.10 3.38
CA ARG A 100 -6.03 -26.91 2.55
C ARG A 100 -6.74 -28.13 1.98
N ALA A 101 -7.55 -28.81 2.79
CA ALA A 101 -8.32 -29.96 2.34
C ALA A 101 -9.31 -29.58 1.24
N LYS A 102 -10.01 -28.47 1.38
CA LYS A 102 -10.91 -27.94 0.34
C LYS A 102 -10.20 -27.61 -0.96
N MET A 103 -9.03 -27.00 -0.89
CA MET A 103 -8.24 -26.67 -2.08
C MET A 103 -7.77 -27.93 -2.79
N GLN A 104 -7.32 -28.93 -2.05
CA GLN A 104 -6.92 -30.22 -2.61
C GLN A 104 -8.09 -30.93 -3.30
N GLU A 105 -9.26 -30.90 -2.70
CA GLU A 105 -10.47 -31.49 -3.26
C GLU A 105 -10.88 -30.81 -4.56
N LEU A 106 -10.84 -29.47 -4.60
CA LEU A 106 -11.12 -28.68 -5.80
C LEU A 106 -10.11 -28.98 -6.92
N ASN A 107 -8.83 -29.09 -6.57
CA ASN A 107 -7.78 -29.41 -7.55
C ASN A 107 -7.94 -30.82 -8.11
N ALA A 108 -8.33 -31.80 -7.28
CA ALA A 108 -8.60 -33.15 -7.71
C ALA A 108 -9.79 -33.21 -8.69
N LYS A 109 -10.84 -32.44 -8.44
CA LYS A 109 -11.99 -32.34 -9.34
C LYS A 109 -11.64 -31.67 -10.66
N ASN A 110 -10.77 -30.68 -10.65
CA ASN A 110 -10.34 -29.98 -11.85
C ASN A 110 -9.39 -30.81 -12.74
N ASN A 111 -8.75 -31.82 -12.16
CA ASN A 111 -7.83 -32.70 -12.87
C ASN A 111 -8.49 -33.95 -13.47
N THR A 112 -9.76 -34.10 -13.27
CA THR A 112 -10.57 -35.18 -13.86
C THR A 112 -11.43 -34.64 -14.99
#